data_0fc75a9edc7171cc936c97a7011fa84f
#
_entry.id   0fc75a9edc7171cc936c97a7011fa84f
#
_cell.length_a   1.000
_cell.length_b   1.000
_cell.length_c   1.000
_cell.angle_alpha   90.00
_cell.angle_beta   90.00
_cell.angle_gamma   90.00
#
_symmetry.space_group_name_H-M   'P 1'
#
loop_
_entity.id
_entity.type
_entity.pdbx_description
1 polymer ?
#
loop_
_entity_poly.entity_id
_entity_poly.type
_entity_poly.pdbx_seq_one_letter_code
_entity_poly.pdbx_strand_id
1 'polypeptide(L)'
;MKMKLKLMLPFIGALFILFTGCKKNDKPGPHCDPFANGINNADLQNAEVVKMGADVPAAWYALAIKLSRSTPNQSVGPIIARTFGYMGVTLYESVVPGLPKYQSIQTQLNSLPTLPKTECGEEYFYPECANAALANMVHHMFGNTSSAQNFTIDSLENVFAAMFKSALPNALFVRSSDFGRAIANAVYNWSVTDGGDKAYVNPYPSSYVLPVGPGLWVPQPGQAAQLPYWGNNRTFIKDNVTSTQPPPPPAYSTDPSSQLYQEELEVYNESINQDPDHAAIAKYWAALSPPCVSLSILSSVLASKHSSLSVAAEGYCKVGLATSDAMVSCYKTKYVYNQLRPINYIRAIFNSTWVPLIPTPPFPDYTSAHSVQTGAVAKVLADIFGDNTTFTDNSINDLGFTPRTYTKFSDYANEVGLSRIYGGIHVRSSNFIGLASGNLVGTHVSALQFRKN
;
A
#
# COMPACT_ATOMS: atom_id res chain seq x y z
N MET A 1 -17.60 -3.40 30.09
CA MET A 1 -16.29 -2.87 30.47
C MET A 1 -15.98 -1.71 29.51
N LYS A 2 -16.14 -0.47 29.98
CA LYS A 2 -16.03 0.73 29.15
C LYS A 2 -14.55 1.04 28.90
N MET A 3 -14.07 0.80 27.68
CA MET A 3 -12.73 1.15 27.26
C MET A 3 -12.70 2.66 26.92
N LYS A 4 -12.08 3.45 27.81
CA LYS A 4 -11.84 4.88 27.57
C LYS A 4 -10.71 5.03 26.56
N LEU A 5 -11.04 5.39 25.32
CA LEU A 5 -10.10 5.85 24.33
C LEU A 5 -9.60 7.23 24.76
N LYS A 6 -8.37 7.31 25.29
CA LYS A 6 -7.71 8.59 25.51
C LYS A 6 -7.18 9.12 24.18
N LEU A 7 -7.99 9.93 23.50
CA LEU A 7 -7.50 10.81 22.45
C LEU A 7 -6.76 11.97 23.16
N MET A 8 -5.44 12.02 23.01
CA MET A 8 -4.68 13.23 23.30
C MET A 8 -4.82 14.18 22.10
N LEU A 9 -5.77 15.11 22.19
CA LEU A 9 -5.85 16.26 21.28
C LEU A 9 -4.90 17.35 21.78
N PRO A 10 -4.04 17.91 20.93
CA PRO A 10 -3.41 19.18 21.23
C PRO A 10 -4.47 20.29 21.12
N PHE A 11 -4.43 21.23 22.06
CA PHE A 11 -5.26 22.43 22.10
C PHE A 11 -5.11 23.23 20.80
N ILE A 12 -6.18 23.26 19.99
CA ILE A 12 -6.27 24.18 18.83
C ILE A 12 -6.84 25.49 19.36
N GLY A 13 -5.99 26.52 19.43
CA GLY A 13 -6.41 27.87 19.72
C GLY A 13 -7.36 28.37 18.62
N ALA A 14 -8.54 28.83 19.02
CA ALA A 14 -9.51 29.42 18.11
C ALA A 14 -8.94 30.69 17.44
N LEU A 15 -8.64 30.59 16.16
CA LEU A 15 -8.27 31.75 15.32
C LEU A 15 -9.55 32.27 14.65
N PHE A 16 -10.04 33.43 15.14
CA PHE A 16 -11.12 34.16 14.48
C PHE A 16 -10.57 34.82 13.22
N ILE A 17 -11.00 34.36 12.04
CA ILE A 17 -10.70 35.01 10.76
C ILE A 17 -11.89 35.92 10.41
N LEU A 18 -11.61 37.24 10.35
CA LEU A 18 -12.56 38.25 9.84
C LEU A 18 -12.56 38.21 8.30
N PHE A 19 -13.63 37.70 7.72
CA PHE A 19 -13.87 37.76 6.28
C PHE A 19 -14.37 39.14 5.87
N THR A 20 -13.58 39.89 5.08
CA THR A 20 -14.06 41.03 4.31
C THR A 20 -14.42 40.57 2.91
N GLY A 21 -15.73 40.62 2.59
CA GLY A 21 -16.26 40.19 1.31
C GLY A 21 -15.72 41.00 0.13
N CYS A 22 -15.18 40.36 -0.88
CA CYS A 22 -14.87 40.94 -2.18
C CYS A 22 -16.07 40.84 -3.14
N LYS A 23 -16.38 41.96 -3.80
CA LYS A 23 -17.45 42.07 -4.80
C LYS A 23 -17.09 41.31 -6.08
N LYS A 24 -18.02 40.47 -6.51
CA LYS A 24 -17.99 39.74 -7.77
C LYS A 24 -18.18 40.68 -8.96
N ASN A 25 -17.18 40.86 -9.79
CA ASN A 25 -17.31 41.32 -11.18
C ASN A 25 -16.07 40.89 -11.91
N ASP A 26 -16.19 39.78 -12.69
CA ASP A 26 -15.50 39.66 -13.97
C ASP A 26 -15.86 38.33 -14.63
N LYS A 27 -16.08 38.39 -15.96
CA LYS A 27 -16.42 37.23 -16.78
C LYS A 27 -15.22 36.29 -16.93
N PRO A 28 -15.39 34.99 -16.79
CA PRO A 28 -14.26 34.06 -16.93
C PRO A 28 -13.79 33.96 -18.39
N GLY A 29 -12.50 34.10 -18.61
CA GLY A 29 -11.85 33.78 -19.89
C GLY A 29 -11.76 32.27 -20.13
N PRO A 30 -11.42 31.80 -21.34
CA PRO A 30 -11.44 30.38 -21.73
C PRO A 30 -10.40 29.48 -21.07
N HIS A 31 -9.52 30.02 -20.25
CA HIS A 31 -8.56 29.26 -19.43
C HIS A 31 -8.68 29.69 -17.98
N CYS A 32 -9.43 28.91 -17.19
CA CYS A 32 -9.41 29.06 -15.75
C CYS A 32 -8.11 28.45 -15.18
N ASP A 33 -7.11 29.26 -15.00
CA ASP A 33 -6.07 28.98 -14.03
C ASP A 33 -6.69 29.27 -12.64
N PRO A 34 -6.90 28.26 -11.77
CA PRO A 34 -7.44 28.51 -10.44
C PRO A 34 -6.54 29.42 -9.60
N PHE A 35 -5.34 29.74 -10.10
CA PHE A 35 -4.35 30.62 -9.47
C PHE A 35 -4.24 32.01 -10.15
N ALA A 36 -4.98 32.29 -11.23
CA ALA A 36 -4.85 33.54 -12.02
C ALA A 36 -5.48 34.77 -11.37
N ASN A 37 -6.28 34.64 -10.33
CA ASN A 37 -6.94 35.77 -9.67
C ASN A 37 -6.38 36.02 -8.28
N GLY A 38 -5.30 36.81 -8.21
CA GLY A 38 -4.90 37.57 -7.03
C GLY A 38 -4.13 36.78 -5.96
N ILE A 39 -2.96 37.22 -5.75
CA ILE A 39 -1.91 36.81 -4.80
C ILE A 39 -2.39 36.52 -3.35
N ASN A 40 -3.61 36.90 -2.94
CA ASN A 40 -3.97 36.95 -1.53
C ASN A 40 -4.74 35.73 -0.97
N ASN A 41 -5.46 34.96 -1.78
CA ASN A 41 -6.23 33.82 -1.26
C ASN A 41 -5.59 32.47 -1.61
N ALA A 42 -4.97 32.33 -2.78
CA ALA A 42 -4.28 31.10 -3.16
C ALA A 42 -3.04 30.84 -2.28
N ASP A 43 -2.29 31.89 -1.91
CA ASP A 43 -1.13 31.77 -1.03
C ASP A 43 -1.53 31.42 0.42
N LEU A 44 -2.67 31.90 0.92
CA LEU A 44 -3.17 31.57 2.25
C LEU A 44 -3.69 30.12 2.33
N GLN A 45 -4.51 29.70 1.38
CA GLN A 45 -5.00 28.31 1.31
C GLN A 45 -3.86 27.32 1.12
N ASN A 46 -2.90 27.65 0.28
CA ASN A 46 -1.71 26.83 0.05
C ASN A 46 -0.81 26.75 1.28
N ALA A 47 -0.62 27.85 2.00
CA ALA A 47 0.14 27.85 3.23
C ALA A 47 -0.57 27.04 4.35
N GLU A 48 -1.90 27.05 4.37
CA GLU A 48 -2.68 26.25 5.33
C GLU A 48 -2.68 24.77 4.97
N VAL A 49 -2.89 24.38 3.71
CA VAL A 49 -2.81 22.97 3.28
C VAL A 49 -1.42 22.39 3.52
N VAL A 50 -0.36 23.16 3.27
CA VAL A 50 1.02 22.72 3.56
C VAL A 50 1.29 22.60 5.06
N LYS A 51 0.61 23.38 5.90
CA LYS A 51 0.72 23.31 7.37
C LYS A 51 -0.20 22.28 8.01
N MET A 52 -1.22 21.78 7.29
CA MET A 52 -2.12 20.76 7.81
C MET A 52 -1.38 19.44 8.00
N GLY A 53 -1.60 18.82 9.15
CA GLY A 53 -1.02 17.53 9.49
C GLY A 53 -1.58 16.38 8.65
N ALA A 54 -0.94 15.23 8.78
CA ALA A 54 -1.34 14.00 8.11
C ALA A 54 -2.46 13.23 8.83
N ASP A 55 -3.20 13.85 9.76
CA ASP A 55 -4.12 13.16 10.68
C ASP A 55 -5.27 12.46 9.96
N VAL A 56 -5.88 13.13 8.97
CA VAL A 56 -6.99 12.55 8.20
C VAL A 56 -6.54 11.29 7.47
N PRO A 57 -5.53 11.32 6.57
CA PRO A 57 -5.10 10.10 5.89
C PRO A 57 -4.58 9.04 6.85
N ALA A 58 -3.84 9.40 7.90
CA ALA A 58 -3.32 8.44 8.87
C ALA A 58 -4.44 7.66 9.56
N ALA A 59 -5.52 8.33 9.97
CA ALA A 59 -6.68 7.67 10.57
C ALA A 59 -7.39 6.72 9.60
N TRP A 60 -7.55 7.12 8.33
CA TRP A 60 -8.18 6.28 7.32
C TRP A 60 -7.34 5.05 6.96
N TYR A 61 -6.02 5.19 6.84
CA TYR A 61 -5.15 4.03 6.59
C TYR A 61 -5.09 3.10 7.80
N ALA A 62 -5.07 3.63 9.03
CA ALA A 62 -5.17 2.81 10.24
C ALA A 62 -6.48 2.01 10.28
N LEU A 63 -7.61 2.63 9.92
CA LEU A 63 -8.90 1.93 9.81
C LEU A 63 -8.87 0.86 8.72
N ALA A 64 -8.34 1.16 7.53
CA ALA A 64 -8.25 0.21 6.42
C ALA A 64 -7.39 -1.03 6.79
N ILE A 65 -6.26 -0.83 7.49
CA ILE A 65 -5.44 -1.92 8.03
C ILE A 65 -6.26 -2.77 9.02
N LYS A 66 -7.02 -2.15 9.92
CA LYS A 66 -7.89 -2.86 10.87
C LYS A 66 -8.99 -3.64 10.16
N LEU A 67 -9.65 -3.04 9.18
CA LEU A 67 -10.68 -3.69 8.38
C LEU A 67 -10.13 -4.90 7.61
N SER A 68 -8.92 -4.79 7.04
CA SER A 68 -8.30 -5.90 6.30
C SER A 68 -8.09 -7.14 7.18
N ARG A 69 -7.79 -6.96 8.47
CA ARG A 69 -7.59 -8.05 9.43
C ARG A 69 -8.89 -8.70 9.91
N SER A 70 -10.00 -8.01 9.79
CA SER A 70 -11.31 -8.45 10.33
C SER A 70 -12.35 -8.76 9.27
N THR A 71 -12.06 -8.50 7.99
CA THR A 71 -12.97 -8.76 6.86
C THR A 71 -12.46 -9.94 6.05
N PRO A 72 -13.32 -10.93 5.72
CA PRO A 72 -12.90 -12.13 5.01
C PRO A 72 -12.13 -11.84 3.72
N ASN A 73 -10.98 -12.51 3.55
CA ASN A 73 -10.06 -12.43 2.41
C ASN A 73 -9.46 -11.04 2.12
N GLN A 74 -9.78 -10.01 2.89
CA GLN A 74 -9.20 -8.66 2.67
C GLN A 74 -7.74 -8.56 3.14
N SER A 75 -7.27 -9.48 3.99
CA SER A 75 -5.86 -9.57 4.41
C SER A 75 -4.94 -10.26 3.38
N VAL A 76 -5.50 -10.83 2.31
CA VAL A 76 -4.72 -11.44 1.22
C VAL A 76 -3.84 -10.37 0.58
N GLY A 77 -2.52 -10.57 0.60
CA GLY A 77 -1.53 -9.55 0.26
C GLY A 77 -1.81 -8.75 -1.02
N PRO A 78 -2.05 -9.40 -2.18
CA PRO A 78 -2.39 -8.69 -3.41
C PRO A 78 -3.68 -7.88 -3.33
N ILE A 79 -4.72 -8.38 -2.65
CA ILE A 79 -6.02 -7.71 -2.53
C ILE A 79 -5.89 -6.42 -1.73
N ILE A 80 -5.25 -6.48 -0.56
CA ILE A 80 -5.08 -5.26 0.26
C ILE A 80 -4.06 -4.29 -0.36
N ALA A 81 -3.05 -4.79 -1.09
CA ALA A 81 -2.14 -3.94 -1.84
C ALA A 81 -2.86 -3.11 -2.91
N ARG A 82 -3.78 -3.74 -3.66
CA ARG A 82 -4.64 -3.07 -4.63
C ARG A 82 -5.50 -2.00 -3.95
N THR A 83 -6.11 -2.32 -2.83
CA THR A 83 -6.90 -1.37 -2.03
C THR A 83 -6.08 -0.13 -1.67
N PHE A 84 -4.87 -0.30 -1.16
CA PHE A 84 -4.00 0.83 -0.81
C PHE A 84 -3.54 1.64 -2.03
N GLY A 85 -3.34 1.00 -3.19
CA GLY A 85 -3.05 1.70 -4.44
C GLY A 85 -4.17 2.67 -4.83
N TYR A 86 -5.42 2.19 -4.85
CA TYR A 86 -6.58 3.03 -5.20
C TYR A 86 -6.89 4.07 -4.13
N MET A 87 -6.74 3.75 -2.83
CA MET A 87 -6.84 4.75 -1.77
C MET A 87 -5.79 5.86 -1.93
N GLY A 88 -4.56 5.51 -2.33
CA GLY A 88 -3.47 6.46 -2.54
C GLY A 88 -3.75 7.44 -3.68
N VAL A 89 -4.20 6.94 -4.84
CA VAL A 89 -4.60 7.80 -5.97
C VAL A 89 -5.78 8.70 -5.58
N THR A 90 -6.78 8.14 -4.90
CA THR A 90 -7.96 8.88 -4.44
C THR A 90 -7.59 10.02 -3.50
N LEU A 91 -6.76 9.74 -2.49
CA LEU A 91 -6.25 10.75 -1.57
C LEU A 91 -5.50 11.86 -2.32
N TYR A 92 -4.53 11.48 -3.15
CA TYR A 92 -3.68 12.44 -3.83
C TYR A 92 -4.47 13.35 -4.78
N GLU A 93 -5.31 12.77 -5.65
CA GLU A 93 -6.09 13.53 -6.63
C GLU A 93 -7.20 14.37 -5.98
N SER A 94 -7.68 14.00 -4.79
CA SER A 94 -8.66 14.82 -4.05
C SER A 94 -8.05 16.06 -3.39
N VAL A 95 -6.73 16.10 -3.18
CA VAL A 95 -6.06 17.23 -2.50
C VAL A 95 -5.10 18.02 -3.41
N VAL A 96 -4.63 17.43 -4.50
CA VAL A 96 -3.62 18.06 -5.36
C VAL A 96 -4.05 19.41 -5.95
N PRO A 97 -5.34 19.72 -6.21
CA PRO A 97 -5.72 21.06 -6.68
C PRO A 97 -5.35 22.18 -5.68
N GLY A 98 -5.26 21.89 -4.39
CA GLY A 98 -4.81 22.81 -3.36
C GLY A 98 -3.30 22.87 -3.13
N LEU A 99 -2.51 22.17 -3.92
CA LEU A 99 -1.06 22.04 -3.74
C LEU A 99 -0.29 22.73 -4.88
N PRO A 100 0.08 24.00 -4.77
CA PRO A 100 0.62 24.78 -5.90
C PRO A 100 1.93 24.24 -6.47
N LYS A 101 2.74 23.59 -5.62
CA LYS A 101 4.00 22.96 -6.03
C LYS A 101 3.83 21.56 -6.60
N TYR A 102 2.59 21.03 -6.62
CA TYR A 102 2.28 19.69 -7.06
C TYR A 102 1.41 19.72 -8.31
N GLN A 103 1.30 18.60 -8.98
CA GLN A 103 0.46 18.40 -10.15
C GLN A 103 -0.23 17.05 -10.12
N SER A 104 -1.37 16.95 -10.78
CA SER A 104 -2.08 15.68 -10.96
C SER A 104 -1.17 14.67 -11.70
N ILE A 105 -1.21 13.42 -11.25
CA ILE A 105 -0.55 12.30 -11.93
C ILE A 105 -1.48 11.55 -12.88
N GLN A 106 -2.70 12.04 -13.08
CA GLN A 106 -3.75 11.40 -13.89
C GLN A 106 -3.22 10.89 -15.24
N THR A 107 -2.51 11.74 -15.99
CA THR A 107 -2.00 11.40 -17.33
C THR A 107 -0.79 10.46 -17.33
N GLN A 108 -0.21 10.21 -16.17
CA GLN A 108 0.94 9.33 -15.98
C GLN A 108 0.53 7.92 -15.56
N LEU A 109 -0.73 7.73 -15.13
CA LEU A 109 -1.24 6.43 -14.72
C LEU A 109 -1.90 5.68 -15.90
N ASN A 110 -1.79 4.37 -15.87
CA ASN A 110 -2.22 3.47 -16.94
C ASN A 110 -3.76 3.52 -17.15
N SER A 111 -4.18 4.20 -18.19
CA SER A 111 -5.60 4.30 -18.58
C SER A 111 -6.54 4.92 -17.52
N LEU A 112 -6.02 5.81 -16.67
CA LEU A 112 -6.88 6.57 -15.76
C LEU A 112 -7.69 7.57 -16.57
N PRO A 113 -9.04 7.52 -16.50
CA PRO A 113 -9.91 8.49 -17.20
C PRO A 113 -9.73 9.91 -16.67
N THR A 114 -10.26 10.89 -17.39
CA THR A 114 -10.32 12.28 -16.93
C THR A 114 -11.06 12.36 -15.60
N LEU A 115 -10.40 12.92 -14.60
CA LEU A 115 -10.95 13.11 -13.27
C LEU A 115 -11.77 14.41 -13.17
N PRO A 116 -12.73 14.47 -12.23
CA PRO A 116 -13.41 15.70 -11.87
C PRO A 116 -12.42 16.82 -11.50
N LYS A 117 -12.80 18.06 -11.79
CA LYS A 117 -12.01 19.25 -11.47
C LYS A 117 -12.75 20.13 -10.48
N THR A 118 -12.02 20.92 -9.73
CA THR A 118 -12.56 21.98 -8.89
C THR A 118 -13.23 23.06 -9.76
N GLU A 119 -14.24 23.72 -9.24
CA GLU A 119 -14.90 24.84 -9.91
C GLU A 119 -14.05 26.10 -9.86
N CYS A 120 -14.01 26.82 -10.98
CA CYS A 120 -13.23 28.03 -11.08
C CYS A 120 -13.70 29.13 -10.11
N GLY A 121 -12.73 29.69 -9.36
CA GLY A 121 -12.99 30.79 -8.43
C GLY A 121 -13.67 30.37 -7.14
N GLU A 122 -13.89 29.08 -6.94
CA GLU A 122 -14.46 28.54 -5.70
C GLU A 122 -13.37 27.98 -4.78
N GLU A 123 -13.56 28.18 -3.48
CA GLU A 123 -12.67 27.69 -2.44
C GLU A 123 -13.00 26.25 -2.05
N TYR A 124 -11.98 25.46 -1.69
CA TYR A 124 -12.09 24.09 -1.21
C TYR A 124 -11.28 23.90 0.07
N PHE A 125 -11.83 23.15 1.03
CA PHE A 125 -11.12 22.74 2.23
C PHE A 125 -10.60 21.30 2.04
N TYR A 126 -9.37 21.17 1.65
CA TYR A 126 -8.77 19.90 1.20
C TYR A 126 -8.71 18.77 2.24
N PRO A 127 -8.62 19.02 3.58
CA PRO A 127 -8.79 17.94 4.55
C PRO A 127 -10.18 17.30 4.51
N GLU A 128 -11.25 18.07 4.22
CA GLU A 128 -12.59 17.48 4.01
C GLU A 128 -12.69 16.77 2.67
N CYS A 129 -12.06 17.30 1.62
CA CYS A 129 -11.95 16.57 0.33
C CYS A 129 -11.30 15.19 0.56
N ALA A 130 -10.20 15.12 1.32
CA ALA A 130 -9.52 13.88 1.67
C ALA A 130 -10.40 12.94 2.51
N ASN A 131 -11.10 13.49 3.53
CA ASN A 131 -12.00 12.71 4.40
C ASN A 131 -13.11 12.05 3.61
N ALA A 132 -13.88 12.83 2.86
CA ALA A 132 -15.01 12.34 2.06
C ALA A 132 -14.55 11.38 0.94
N ALA A 133 -13.39 11.64 0.32
CA ALA A 133 -12.81 10.79 -0.69
C ALA A 133 -12.39 9.42 -0.14
N LEU A 134 -11.67 9.39 0.98
CA LEU A 134 -11.21 8.16 1.61
C LEU A 134 -12.37 7.36 2.21
N ALA A 135 -13.38 8.00 2.82
CA ALA A 135 -14.58 7.34 3.30
C ALA A 135 -15.29 6.57 2.18
N ASN A 136 -15.56 7.25 1.07
CA ASN A 136 -16.19 6.66 -0.10
C ASN A 136 -15.35 5.53 -0.70
N MET A 137 -14.02 5.72 -0.85
CA MET A 137 -13.14 4.69 -1.39
C MET A 137 -13.05 3.46 -0.47
N VAL A 138 -13.01 3.62 0.85
CA VAL A 138 -12.99 2.49 1.80
C VAL A 138 -14.28 1.69 1.71
N HIS A 139 -15.45 2.32 1.64
CA HIS A 139 -16.73 1.62 1.41
C HIS A 139 -16.71 0.79 0.12
N HIS A 140 -16.18 1.33 -0.95
CA HIS A 140 -16.10 0.64 -2.24
C HIS A 140 -15.13 -0.55 -2.20
N MET A 141 -13.92 -0.35 -1.66
CA MET A 141 -12.87 -1.37 -1.68
C MET A 141 -13.13 -2.51 -0.70
N PHE A 142 -13.81 -2.24 0.42
CA PHE A 142 -14.21 -3.23 1.42
C PHE A 142 -15.68 -3.62 1.26
N GLY A 143 -16.10 -3.98 0.04
CA GLY A 143 -17.50 -4.25 -0.30
C GLY A 143 -18.15 -5.48 0.36
N ASN A 144 -17.40 -6.23 1.20
CA ASN A 144 -17.88 -7.38 1.98
C ASN A 144 -17.82 -7.13 3.50
N THR A 145 -17.82 -5.88 3.93
CA THR A 145 -17.89 -5.50 5.35
C THR A 145 -19.25 -5.83 5.97
N SER A 146 -19.23 -6.13 7.26
CA SER A 146 -20.45 -6.24 8.08
C SER A 146 -21.07 -4.88 8.38
N SER A 147 -22.33 -4.85 8.84
CA SER A 147 -22.98 -3.62 9.29
C SER A 147 -22.20 -2.89 10.40
N ALA A 148 -21.56 -3.63 11.34
CA ALA A 148 -20.74 -3.04 12.39
C ALA A 148 -19.46 -2.39 11.84
N GLN A 149 -18.85 -2.99 10.81
CA GLN A 149 -17.68 -2.40 10.13
C GLN A 149 -18.08 -1.18 9.32
N ASN A 150 -19.21 -1.20 8.60
CA ASN A 150 -19.76 -0.02 7.91
C ASN A 150 -20.03 1.11 8.89
N PHE A 151 -20.66 0.83 10.04
CA PHE A 151 -20.85 1.82 11.10
C PHE A 151 -19.50 2.42 11.59
N THR A 152 -18.44 1.63 11.63
CA THR A 152 -17.12 2.14 12.02
C THR A 152 -16.53 3.08 10.95
N ILE A 153 -16.74 2.78 9.65
CA ILE A 153 -16.34 3.64 8.54
C ILE A 153 -17.10 4.97 8.62
N ASP A 154 -18.44 4.90 8.72
CA ASP A 154 -19.31 6.08 8.83
C ASP A 154 -18.97 6.93 10.06
N SER A 155 -18.63 6.28 11.18
CA SER A 155 -18.25 6.97 12.42
C SER A 155 -16.96 7.75 12.27
N LEU A 156 -15.95 7.22 11.57
CA LEU A 156 -14.70 7.94 11.34
C LEU A 156 -14.93 9.14 10.42
N GLU A 157 -15.69 8.97 9.34
CA GLU A 157 -16.07 10.07 8.45
C GLU A 157 -16.75 11.18 9.23
N ASN A 158 -17.77 10.82 10.04
CA ASN A 158 -18.56 11.76 10.81
C ASN A 158 -17.75 12.52 11.87
N VAL A 159 -16.73 11.89 12.47
CA VAL A 159 -15.84 12.58 13.44
C VAL A 159 -15.12 13.75 12.77
N PHE A 160 -14.51 13.55 11.61
CA PHE A 160 -13.85 14.62 10.88
C PHE A 160 -14.85 15.62 10.29
N ALA A 161 -15.93 15.13 9.67
CA ALA A 161 -16.97 15.98 9.08
C ALA A 161 -17.60 16.91 10.11
N ALA A 162 -17.91 16.43 11.33
CA ALA A 162 -18.45 17.27 12.39
C ALA A 162 -17.48 18.37 12.84
N MET A 163 -16.19 18.03 12.96
CA MET A 163 -15.14 18.99 13.29
C MET A 163 -15.04 20.09 12.22
N PHE A 164 -14.96 19.70 10.96
CA PHE A 164 -14.83 20.65 9.85
C PHE A 164 -16.09 21.49 9.63
N LYS A 165 -17.27 20.86 9.70
CA LYS A 165 -18.54 21.56 9.53
C LYS A 165 -18.78 22.63 10.62
N SER A 166 -18.26 22.43 11.82
CA SER A 166 -18.35 23.43 12.89
C SER A 166 -17.46 24.66 12.65
N ALA A 167 -16.40 24.52 11.84
CA ALA A 167 -15.41 25.56 11.58
C ALA A 167 -15.56 26.25 10.21
N LEU A 168 -16.35 25.69 9.29
CA LEU A 168 -16.43 26.14 7.90
C LEU A 168 -17.83 26.65 7.54
N PRO A 169 -17.93 27.60 6.58
CA PRO A 169 -19.21 27.90 5.90
C PRO A 169 -19.79 26.63 5.28
N ASN A 170 -21.09 26.42 5.42
CA ASN A 170 -21.75 25.20 4.95
C ASN A 170 -21.52 24.94 3.45
N ALA A 171 -21.55 25.99 2.61
CA ALA A 171 -21.32 25.86 1.17
C ALA A 171 -19.90 25.34 0.85
N LEU A 172 -18.87 25.84 1.58
CA LEU A 172 -17.49 25.39 1.44
C LEU A 172 -17.34 23.92 1.86
N PHE A 173 -17.94 23.55 3.00
CA PHE A 173 -17.93 22.17 3.50
C PHE A 173 -18.56 21.21 2.50
N VAL A 174 -19.80 21.50 2.05
CA VAL A 174 -20.55 20.64 1.11
C VAL A 174 -19.78 20.48 -0.20
N ARG A 175 -19.33 21.58 -0.80
CA ARG A 175 -18.56 21.56 -2.06
C ARG A 175 -17.26 20.73 -1.92
N SER A 176 -16.57 20.83 -0.78
CA SER A 176 -15.36 20.04 -0.50
C SER A 176 -15.67 18.55 -0.39
N SER A 177 -16.72 18.18 0.33
CA SER A 177 -17.17 16.78 0.43
C SER A 177 -17.58 16.22 -0.93
N ASP A 178 -18.35 16.97 -1.72
CA ASP A 178 -18.84 16.54 -3.03
C ASP A 178 -17.68 16.32 -4.00
N PHE A 179 -16.68 17.21 -4.01
CA PHE A 179 -15.49 17.03 -4.82
C PHE A 179 -14.71 15.78 -4.43
N GLY A 180 -14.48 15.56 -3.12
CA GLY A 180 -13.81 14.36 -2.62
C GLY A 180 -14.51 13.07 -3.05
N ARG A 181 -15.84 13.01 -2.91
CA ARG A 181 -16.65 11.86 -3.36
C ARG A 181 -16.63 11.67 -4.88
N ALA A 182 -16.65 12.76 -5.65
CA ALA A 182 -16.55 12.69 -7.10
C ALA A 182 -15.23 12.08 -7.56
N ILE A 183 -14.10 12.46 -6.96
CA ILE A 183 -12.79 11.85 -7.21
C ILE A 183 -12.80 10.37 -6.86
N ALA A 184 -13.31 10.01 -5.67
CA ALA A 184 -13.36 8.61 -5.24
C ALA A 184 -14.20 7.74 -6.19
N ASN A 185 -15.35 8.21 -6.61
CA ASN A 185 -16.21 7.50 -7.57
C ASN A 185 -15.52 7.31 -8.93
N ALA A 186 -14.83 8.34 -9.45
CA ALA A 186 -14.10 8.24 -10.71
C ALA A 186 -12.96 7.23 -10.63
N VAL A 187 -12.16 7.26 -9.54
CA VAL A 187 -11.06 6.32 -9.30
C VAL A 187 -11.60 4.90 -9.06
N TYR A 188 -12.68 4.73 -8.33
CA TYR A 188 -13.33 3.41 -8.17
C TYR A 188 -13.82 2.84 -9.50
N ASN A 189 -14.51 3.62 -10.31
CA ASN A 189 -14.97 3.18 -11.63
C ASN A 189 -13.80 2.75 -12.53
N TRP A 190 -12.65 3.40 -12.42
CA TRP A 190 -11.43 2.95 -13.08
C TRP A 190 -10.91 1.63 -12.48
N SER A 191 -11.00 1.46 -11.17
CA SER A 191 -10.51 0.26 -10.48
C SER A 191 -11.23 -1.02 -10.91
N VAL A 192 -12.54 -0.95 -11.18
CA VAL A 192 -13.34 -2.14 -11.55
C VAL A 192 -12.93 -2.76 -12.89
N THR A 193 -12.13 -2.06 -13.68
CA THR A 193 -11.67 -2.48 -15.02
C THR A 193 -10.24 -3.07 -15.00
N ASP A 194 -9.61 -3.23 -13.83
CA ASP A 194 -8.20 -3.66 -13.74
C ASP A 194 -7.99 -5.17 -13.72
N GLY A 195 -9.06 -5.96 -13.57
CA GLY A 195 -9.01 -7.42 -13.46
C GLY A 195 -8.99 -7.95 -12.01
N GLY A 196 -8.79 -7.07 -11.02
CA GLY A 196 -8.73 -7.45 -9.59
C GLY A 196 -9.99 -7.10 -8.78
N ASP A 197 -11.04 -6.57 -9.45
CA ASP A 197 -12.27 -6.20 -8.74
C ASP A 197 -12.90 -7.40 -8.02
N LYS A 198 -13.29 -7.18 -6.76
CA LYS A 198 -13.93 -8.20 -5.90
C LYS A 198 -13.20 -9.54 -5.81
N ALA A 199 -11.88 -9.56 -6.04
CA ALA A 199 -11.08 -10.79 -5.93
C ALA A 199 -11.18 -11.47 -4.55
N TYR A 200 -11.58 -10.74 -3.51
CA TYR A 200 -11.86 -11.29 -2.18
C TYR A 200 -13.03 -12.30 -2.16
N VAL A 201 -13.91 -12.28 -3.16
CA VAL A 201 -15.03 -13.24 -3.27
C VAL A 201 -14.53 -14.65 -3.61
N ASN A 202 -13.54 -14.74 -4.49
CA ASN A 202 -12.98 -16.03 -4.90
C ASN A 202 -11.45 -15.94 -5.11
N PRO A 203 -10.65 -15.89 -4.03
CA PRO A 203 -9.19 -15.83 -4.15
C PRO A 203 -8.56 -17.19 -4.51
N TYR A 204 -9.33 -18.27 -4.54
CA TYR A 204 -8.89 -19.65 -4.83
C TYR A 204 -9.71 -20.27 -5.98
N PRO A 205 -9.58 -19.77 -7.22
CA PRO A 205 -10.41 -20.24 -8.32
C PRO A 205 -10.10 -21.70 -8.69
N SER A 206 -11.13 -22.54 -8.71
CA SER A 206 -11.02 -23.98 -9.09
C SER A 206 -10.70 -24.19 -10.57
N SER A 207 -10.77 -23.15 -11.39
CA SER A 207 -10.44 -23.22 -12.82
C SER A 207 -8.94 -23.26 -13.12
N TYR A 208 -8.08 -22.98 -12.11
CA TYR A 208 -6.64 -23.03 -12.33
C TYR A 208 -6.15 -24.49 -12.36
N VAL A 209 -5.51 -24.84 -13.47
CA VAL A 209 -4.89 -26.16 -13.65
C VAL A 209 -3.42 -26.05 -13.29
N LEU A 210 -3.01 -26.83 -12.27
CA LEU A 210 -1.62 -26.89 -11.84
C LEU A 210 -0.74 -27.54 -12.93
N PRO A 211 0.38 -26.93 -13.30
CA PRO A 211 1.37 -27.60 -14.13
C PRO A 211 2.01 -28.75 -13.36
N VAL A 212 2.33 -29.85 -14.05
CA VAL A 212 2.89 -31.06 -13.46
C VAL A 212 4.28 -31.32 -14.05
N GLY A 213 5.25 -31.52 -13.16
CA GLY A 213 6.62 -31.83 -13.55
C GLY A 213 7.64 -31.67 -12.43
N PRO A 214 8.87 -32.14 -12.63
CA PRO A 214 9.95 -31.95 -11.66
C PRO A 214 10.20 -30.44 -11.40
N GLY A 215 10.39 -30.11 -10.14
CA GLY A 215 10.67 -28.70 -9.74
C GLY A 215 9.47 -27.76 -9.77
N LEU A 216 8.29 -28.24 -10.15
CA LEU A 216 7.09 -27.43 -10.15
C LEU A 216 6.37 -27.47 -8.80
N TRP A 217 5.76 -26.36 -8.46
CA TRP A 217 5.04 -26.18 -7.21
C TRP A 217 3.80 -27.09 -7.12
N VAL A 218 3.67 -27.73 -5.96
CA VAL A 218 2.49 -28.48 -5.54
C VAL A 218 1.97 -27.88 -4.25
N PRO A 219 0.68 -27.51 -4.16
CA PRO A 219 0.09 -27.01 -2.93
C PRO A 219 0.12 -28.06 -1.84
N GLN A 220 0.18 -27.64 -0.57
CA GLN A 220 0.07 -28.57 0.56
C GLN A 220 -1.33 -29.17 0.62
N PRO A 221 -1.51 -30.34 1.23
CA PRO A 221 -2.83 -30.98 1.38
C PRO A 221 -3.87 -29.99 1.92
N GLY A 222 -5.01 -29.91 1.26
CA GLY A 222 -6.12 -29.00 1.61
C GLY A 222 -5.94 -27.55 1.14
N GLN A 223 -4.84 -27.19 0.49
CA GLN A 223 -4.64 -25.87 -0.12
C GLN A 223 -5.05 -25.85 -1.60
N ALA A 224 -5.47 -24.69 -2.07
CA ALA A 224 -5.68 -24.39 -3.50
C ALA A 224 -4.83 -23.18 -3.90
N ALA A 225 -4.56 -23.04 -5.21
CA ALA A 225 -3.77 -21.95 -5.75
C ALA A 225 -4.43 -20.58 -5.46
N GLN A 226 -3.73 -19.70 -4.76
CA GLN A 226 -4.21 -18.37 -4.42
C GLN A 226 -3.92 -17.39 -5.54
N LEU A 227 -4.97 -16.75 -6.07
CA LEU A 227 -4.91 -15.68 -7.06
C LEU A 227 -4.00 -15.97 -8.29
N PRO A 228 -4.13 -17.14 -8.95
CA PRO A 228 -3.21 -17.56 -10.03
C PRO A 228 -3.24 -16.63 -11.25
N TYR A 229 -4.28 -15.85 -11.41
CA TYR A 229 -4.44 -14.90 -12.52
C TYR A 229 -4.08 -13.46 -12.17
N TRP A 230 -3.65 -13.17 -10.92
CA TRP A 230 -3.38 -11.81 -10.45
C TRP A 230 -2.33 -11.07 -11.28
N GLY A 231 -1.34 -11.78 -11.81
CA GLY A 231 -0.32 -11.22 -12.67
C GLY A 231 -0.80 -10.72 -14.04
N ASN A 232 -2.09 -10.87 -14.35
CA ASN A 232 -2.72 -10.35 -15.56
C ASN A 232 -3.47 -9.03 -15.32
N ASN A 233 -3.54 -8.56 -14.06
CA ASN A 233 -4.20 -7.31 -13.71
C ASN A 233 -3.44 -6.12 -14.29
N ARG A 234 -4.17 -5.03 -14.57
CA ARG A 234 -3.58 -3.76 -14.97
C ARG A 234 -2.77 -3.17 -13.82
N THR A 235 -1.50 -2.85 -14.06
CA THR A 235 -0.68 -2.05 -13.16
C THR A 235 -1.02 -0.57 -13.25
N PHE A 236 -0.72 0.17 -12.18
CA PHE A 236 -0.86 1.63 -12.16
C PHE A 236 0.11 2.29 -13.16
N ILE A 237 1.33 1.75 -13.28
CA ILE A 237 2.31 2.22 -14.26
C ILE A 237 2.30 1.26 -15.43
N LYS A 238 2.08 1.82 -16.62
CA LYS A 238 2.08 1.04 -17.86
C LYS A 238 3.40 0.28 -18.00
N ASP A 239 3.32 -0.96 -18.47
CA ASP A 239 4.44 -1.86 -18.71
C ASP A 239 5.27 -2.24 -17.46
N ASN A 240 4.85 -1.83 -16.25
CA ASN A 240 5.59 -2.12 -15.03
C ASN A 240 5.76 -3.62 -14.79
N VAL A 241 4.75 -4.44 -15.14
CA VAL A 241 4.87 -5.91 -15.06
C VAL A 241 5.96 -6.45 -15.98
N THR A 242 6.00 -6.00 -17.25
CA THR A 242 6.94 -6.54 -18.24
C THR A 242 8.38 -6.07 -18.01
N SER A 243 8.56 -4.82 -17.61
CA SER A 243 9.87 -4.20 -17.41
C SER A 243 10.57 -4.58 -16.11
N THR A 244 9.82 -5.16 -15.15
CA THR A 244 10.36 -5.56 -13.84
C THR A 244 10.44 -7.08 -13.64
N GLN A 245 10.17 -7.87 -14.69
CA GLN A 245 10.27 -9.32 -14.60
C GLN A 245 11.72 -9.74 -14.33
N PRO A 246 11.95 -10.61 -13.32
CA PRO A 246 13.28 -11.11 -13.02
C PRO A 246 13.71 -12.18 -14.03
N PRO A 247 15.04 -12.50 -14.07
CA PRO A 247 15.52 -13.68 -14.78
C PRO A 247 14.87 -14.97 -14.25
N PRO A 248 14.96 -16.10 -14.99
CA PRO A 248 14.48 -17.39 -14.49
C PRO A 248 15.10 -17.77 -13.12
N PRO A 249 14.36 -18.53 -12.28
CA PRO A 249 14.93 -19.08 -11.05
C PRO A 249 16.04 -20.10 -11.36
N PRO A 250 16.84 -20.49 -10.34
CA PRO A 250 17.76 -21.61 -10.48
C PRO A 250 17.03 -22.85 -10.99
N ALA A 251 17.66 -23.55 -11.94
CA ALA A 251 17.08 -24.76 -12.53
C ALA A 251 16.89 -25.84 -11.44
N TYR A 252 15.79 -26.60 -11.55
CA TYR A 252 15.59 -27.75 -10.67
C TYR A 252 16.71 -28.77 -10.85
N SER A 253 17.31 -29.17 -9.74
CA SER A 253 18.35 -30.18 -9.69
C SER A 253 18.42 -30.80 -8.30
N THR A 254 18.78 -32.07 -8.22
CA THR A 254 19.10 -32.81 -7.00
C THR A 254 20.62 -33.01 -6.83
N ASP A 255 21.42 -32.47 -7.74
CA ASP A 255 22.88 -32.51 -7.66
C ASP A 255 23.35 -31.59 -6.51
N PRO A 256 24.15 -32.14 -5.57
CA PRO A 256 24.68 -31.33 -4.46
C PRO A 256 25.48 -30.10 -4.87
N SER A 257 26.05 -30.05 -6.06
CA SER A 257 26.79 -28.88 -6.57
C SER A 257 25.91 -27.82 -7.21
N SER A 258 24.63 -28.08 -7.41
CA SER A 258 23.70 -27.14 -8.05
C SER A 258 23.29 -26.00 -7.12
N GLN A 259 23.01 -24.84 -7.68
CA GLN A 259 22.58 -23.66 -6.93
C GLN A 259 21.30 -23.94 -6.12
N LEU A 260 20.28 -24.56 -6.73
CA LEU A 260 19.02 -24.84 -6.04
C LEU A 260 19.23 -25.76 -4.84
N TYR A 261 20.02 -26.84 -5.02
CA TYR A 261 20.32 -27.77 -3.92
C TYR A 261 20.99 -27.03 -2.73
N GLN A 262 21.98 -26.18 -3.01
CA GLN A 262 22.67 -25.43 -1.97
C GLN A 262 21.76 -24.42 -1.24
N GLU A 263 20.90 -23.75 -1.97
CA GLU A 263 19.92 -22.82 -1.38
C GLU A 263 18.85 -23.55 -0.54
N GLU A 264 18.40 -24.71 -0.96
CA GLU A 264 17.47 -25.55 -0.19
C GLU A 264 18.14 -26.18 1.04
N LEU A 265 19.43 -26.55 0.90
CA LEU A 265 20.23 -27.02 2.04
C LEU A 265 20.44 -25.88 3.06
N GLU A 266 20.62 -24.65 2.62
CA GLU A 266 20.68 -23.47 3.51
C GLU A 266 19.38 -23.35 4.34
N VAL A 267 18.21 -23.42 3.69
CA VAL A 267 16.90 -23.36 4.38
C VAL A 267 16.74 -24.52 5.37
N TYR A 268 17.16 -25.71 4.98
CA TYR A 268 17.11 -26.89 5.87
C TYR A 268 18.02 -26.72 7.09
N ASN A 269 19.30 -26.30 6.86
CA ASN A 269 20.28 -26.10 7.94
C ASN A 269 19.85 -24.99 8.90
N GLU A 270 19.27 -23.89 8.40
CA GLU A 270 18.71 -22.83 9.22
C GLU A 270 17.62 -23.38 10.17
N SER A 271 16.77 -24.28 9.68
CA SER A 271 15.68 -24.83 10.49
C SER A 271 16.11 -25.81 11.56
N ILE A 272 17.20 -26.57 11.34
CA ILE A 272 17.71 -27.56 12.32
C ILE A 272 18.66 -26.94 13.35
N ASN A 273 19.30 -25.80 13.01
CA ASN A 273 20.20 -25.04 13.89
C ASN A 273 19.60 -23.68 14.26
N GLN A 274 18.27 -23.62 14.43
CA GLN A 274 17.52 -22.40 14.52
C GLN A 274 18.02 -21.46 15.61
N ASP A 275 18.56 -20.30 15.19
CA ASP A 275 18.86 -19.20 16.07
C ASP A 275 17.53 -18.60 16.61
N PRO A 276 17.39 -18.39 17.94
CA PRO A 276 16.20 -17.78 18.52
C PRO A 276 15.86 -16.41 17.94
N ASP A 277 16.84 -15.58 17.58
CA ASP A 277 16.63 -14.28 16.99
C ASP A 277 16.10 -14.41 15.55
N HIS A 278 16.63 -15.36 14.75
CA HIS A 278 16.10 -15.67 13.43
C HIS A 278 14.65 -16.17 13.49
N ALA A 279 14.35 -17.03 14.47
CA ALA A 279 12.98 -17.48 14.69
C ALA A 279 12.03 -16.34 15.07
N ALA A 280 12.48 -15.40 15.91
CA ALA A 280 11.69 -14.21 16.27
C ALA A 280 11.48 -13.30 15.06
N ILE A 281 12.49 -13.05 14.24
CA ILE A 281 12.42 -12.30 12.98
C ILE A 281 11.41 -12.94 12.02
N ALA A 282 11.49 -14.25 11.81
CA ALA A 282 10.59 -14.97 10.91
C ALA A 282 9.12 -14.85 11.34
N LYS A 283 8.83 -15.01 12.64
CA LYS A 283 7.48 -14.87 13.20
C LYS A 283 6.96 -13.44 13.13
N TYR A 284 7.82 -12.46 13.38
CA TYR A 284 7.48 -11.03 13.29
C TYR A 284 6.94 -10.69 11.89
N TRP A 285 7.73 -11.00 10.86
CA TRP A 285 7.38 -10.68 9.47
C TRP A 285 6.32 -11.62 8.86
N ALA A 286 5.87 -12.63 9.59
CA ALA A 286 4.75 -13.48 9.20
C ALA A 286 3.42 -13.03 9.83
N ALA A 287 3.44 -12.18 10.84
CA ALA A 287 2.27 -11.87 11.66
C ALA A 287 1.24 -10.95 10.98
N LEU A 288 1.69 -10.12 10.03
CA LEU A 288 0.83 -9.19 9.30
C LEU A 288 1.24 -9.13 7.82
N SER A 289 0.25 -8.93 6.95
CA SER A 289 0.49 -8.78 5.50
C SER A 289 1.44 -7.61 5.22
N PRO A 290 2.49 -7.78 4.38
CA PRO A 290 3.50 -6.75 4.13
C PRO A 290 2.95 -5.39 3.68
N PRO A 291 1.90 -5.30 2.84
CA PRO A 291 1.28 -4.02 2.51
C PRO A 291 0.80 -3.24 3.74
N CYS A 292 0.21 -3.93 4.72
CA CYS A 292 -0.27 -3.28 5.96
C CYS A 292 0.89 -2.75 6.81
N VAL A 293 1.96 -3.55 6.95
CA VAL A 293 3.18 -3.12 7.66
C VAL A 293 3.79 -1.89 7.00
N SER A 294 3.92 -1.90 5.68
CA SER A 294 4.52 -0.79 4.92
C SER A 294 3.77 0.53 5.10
N LEU A 295 2.43 0.50 5.07
CA LEU A 295 1.61 1.69 5.31
C LEU A 295 1.66 2.14 6.77
N SER A 296 1.78 1.20 7.72
CA SER A 296 1.98 1.51 9.14
C SER A 296 3.34 2.19 9.37
N ILE A 297 4.41 1.70 8.75
CA ILE A 297 5.76 2.32 8.78
C ILE A 297 5.69 3.74 8.20
N LEU A 298 5.07 3.91 7.02
CA LEU A 298 4.88 5.25 6.43
C LEU A 298 4.15 6.18 7.40
N SER A 299 3.04 5.74 8.01
CA SER A 299 2.29 6.54 8.99
C SER A 299 3.17 6.95 10.19
N SER A 300 4.00 6.04 10.69
CA SER A 300 4.94 6.31 11.78
C SER A 300 6.01 7.34 11.39
N VAL A 301 6.57 7.23 10.18
CA VAL A 301 7.55 8.20 9.66
C VAL A 301 6.92 9.58 9.45
N LEU A 302 5.72 9.64 8.85
CA LEU A 302 4.99 10.89 8.66
C LEU A 302 4.70 11.59 9.99
N ALA A 303 4.27 10.84 11.00
CA ALA A 303 4.00 11.36 12.34
C ALA A 303 5.27 11.88 13.03
N SER A 304 6.37 11.11 12.97
CA SER A 304 7.64 11.49 13.60
C SER A 304 8.25 12.75 12.97
N LYS A 305 7.99 12.99 11.68
CA LYS A 305 8.46 14.16 10.94
C LYS A 305 7.45 15.33 10.94
N HIS A 306 6.31 15.19 11.64
CA HIS A 306 5.23 16.19 11.63
C HIS A 306 4.85 16.62 10.21
N SER A 307 4.68 15.63 9.32
CA SER A 307 4.49 15.84 7.90
C SER A 307 3.16 16.53 7.59
N SER A 308 3.17 17.41 6.58
CA SER A 308 1.98 18.08 6.06
C SER A 308 1.08 17.11 5.29
N LEU A 309 -0.18 17.53 5.03
CA LEU A 309 -1.11 16.79 4.17
C LEU A 309 -0.51 16.53 2.78
N SER A 310 0.24 17.48 2.22
CA SER A 310 0.86 17.33 0.90
C SER A 310 1.90 16.20 0.86
N VAL A 311 2.76 16.13 1.87
CA VAL A 311 3.78 15.05 1.99
C VAL A 311 3.09 13.72 2.27
N ALA A 312 2.05 13.70 3.10
CA ALA A 312 1.29 12.51 3.38
C ALA A 312 0.57 11.99 2.13
N ALA A 313 -0.09 12.85 1.36
CA ALA A 313 -0.80 12.47 0.14
C ALA A 313 0.16 11.90 -0.92
N GLU A 314 1.32 12.54 -1.14
CA GLU A 314 2.38 12.00 -2.00
C GLU A 314 2.88 10.64 -1.48
N GLY A 315 3.18 10.53 -0.19
CA GLY A 315 3.71 9.31 0.43
C GLY A 315 2.75 8.13 0.36
N TYR A 316 1.50 8.32 0.76
CA TYR A 316 0.48 7.26 0.69
C TYR A 316 0.19 6.85 -0.76
N CYS A 317 0.16 7.80 -1.71
CA CYS A 317 -0.02 7.49 -3.12
C CYS A 317 1.15 6.65 -3.63
N LYS A 318 2.39 7.10 -3.50
CA LYS A 318 3.57 6.40 -4.01
C LYS A 318 3.72 5.00 -3.38
N VAL A 319 3.57 4.87 -2.05
CA VAL A 319 3.66 3.57 -1.37
C VAL A 319 2.52 2.65 -1.79
N GLY A 320 1.31 3.17 -1.95
CA GLY A 320 0.16 2.41 -2.46
C GLY A 320 0.38 1.88 -3.88
N LEU A 321 0.86 2.74 -4.80
CA LEU A 321 1.21 2.35 -6.18
C LEU A 321 2.30 1.28 -6.20
N ALA A 322 3.39 1.50 -5.46
CA ALA A 322 4.53 0.57 -5.40
C ALA A 322 4.11 -0.80 -4.87
N THR A 323 3.35 -0.84 -3.79
CA THR A 323 2.86 -2.08 -3.18
C THR A 323 1.95 -2.86 -4.13
N SER A 324 1.04 -2.18 -4.82
CA SER A 324 0.10 -2.83 -5.74
C SER A 324 0.79 -3.38 -6.98
N ASP A 325 1.60 -2.58 -7.66
CA ASP A 325 2.31 -3.00 -8.87
C ASP A 325 3.33 -4.10 -8.58
N ALA A 326 4.00 -4.05 -7.41
CA ALA A 326 4.89 -5.10 -6.94
C ALA A 326 4.17 -6.45 -6.81
N MET A 327 2.93 -6.46 -6.29
CA MET A 327 2.15 -7.69 -6.17
C MET A 327 1.69 -8.23 -7.53
N VAL A 328 1.33 -7.37 -8.48
CA VAL A 328 0.99 -7.82 -9.84
C VAL A 328 2.21 -8.41 -10.53
N SER A 329 3.36 -7.74 -10.50
CA SER A 329 4.63 -8.22 -11.08
C SER A 329 5.08 -9.54 -10.43
N CYS A 330 5.05 -9.63 -9.11
CA CYS A 330 5.43 -10.83 -8.36
C CYS A 330 4.54 -12.03 -8.71
N TYR A 331 3.22 -11.84 -8.73
CA TYR A 331 2.29 -12.93 -9.03
C TYR A 331 2.38 -13.36 -10.50
N LYS A 332 2.72 -12.46 -11.43
CA LYS A 332 3.08 -12.84 -12.80
C LYS A 332 4.27 -13.80 -12.80
N THR A 333 5.33 -13.44 -12.12
CA THR A 333 6.56 -14.25 -12.00
C THR A 333 6.25 -15.62 -11.38
N LYS A 334 5.52 -15.65 -10.27
CA LYS A 334 5.17 -16.89 -9.56
C LYS A 334 4.49 -17.91 -10.43
N TYR A 335 3.46 -17.50 -11.16
CA TYR A 335 2.66 -18.42 -11.98
C TYR A 335 3.19 -18.64 -13.39
N VAL A 336 4.20 -17.86 -13.82
CA VAL A 336 4.98 -18.16 -15.03
C VAL A 336 5.99 -19.27 -14.76
N TYR A 337 6.74 -19.18 -13.65
CA TYR A 337 7.78 -20.18 -13.36
C TYR A 337 7.29 -21.36 -12.53
N ASN A 338 6.26 -21.21 -11.74
CA ASN A 338 5.68 -22.26 -10.87
C ASN A 338 6.72 -23.03 -10.05
N GLN A 339 7.79 -22.36 -9.58
CA GLN A 339 8.85 -23.02 -8.83
C GLN A 339 8.32 -23.63 -7.53
N LEU A 340 8.78 -24.85 -7.23
CA LEU A 340 8.44 -25.56 -5.99
C LEU A 340 8.88 -24.77 -4.75
N ARG A 341 8.23 -25.06 -3.61
CA ARG A 341 8.55 -24.50 -2.29
C ARG A 341 9.58 -25.38 -1.57
N PRO A 342 10.36 -24.81 -0.63
CA PRO A 342 11.30 -25.58 0.19
C PRO A 342 10.68 -26.82 0.83
N ILE A 343 9.44 -26.76 1.31
CA ILE A 343 8.76 -27.92 1.89
C ILE A 343 8.66 -29.09 0.92
N ASN A 344 8.45 -28.83 -0.36
CA ASN A 344 8.34 -29.88 -1.38
C ASN A 344 9.74 -30.47 -1.68
N TYR A 345 10.77 -29.65 -1.77
CA TYR A 345 12.13 -30.07 -2.05
C TYR A 345 12.75 -30.79 -0.85
N ILE A 346 12.73 -30.16 0.33
CA ILE A 346 13.36 -30.69 1.53
C ILE A 346 12.77 -32.04 1.95
N ARG A 347 11.45 -32.20 1.84
CA ARG A 347 10.81 -33.48 2.11
C ARG A 347 11.17 -34.59 1.13
N ALA A 348 11.42 -34.24 -0.10
CA ALA A 348 11.83 -35.22 -1.11
C ALA A 348 13.30 -35.62 -1.00
N ILE A 349 14.18 -34.73 -0.58
CA ILE A 349 15.65 -34.91 -0.72
C ILE A 349 16.36 -35.06 0.65
N PHE A 350 15.98 -34.29 1.66
CA PHE A 350 16.72 -34.24 2.92
C PHE A 350 16.00 -34.92 4.10
N ASN A 351 14.72 -34.62 4.32
CA ASN A 351 13.97 -35.12 5.47
C ASN A 351 12.48 -35.16 5.18
N SER A 352 11.91 -36.35 4.99
CA SER A 352 10.52 -36.55 4.60
C SER A 352 9.46 -36.04 5.60
N THR A 353 9.86 -35.78 6.84
CA THR A 353 8.96 -35.30 7.92
C THR A 353 9.17 -33.83 8.23
N TRP A 354 10.09 -33.14 7.51
CA TRP A 354 10.40 -31.76 7.77
C TRP A 354 9.19 -30.83 7.65
N VAL A 355 9.12 -29.82 8.54
CA VAL A 355 8.14 -28.75 8.51
C VAL A 355 8.83 -27.39 8.68
N PRO A 356 8.40 -26.38 7.92
CA PRO A 356 8.94 -25.02 8.09
C PRO A 356 8.45 -24.40 9.40
N LEU A 357 9.18 -23.40 9.90
CA LEU A 357 8.85 -22.65 11.11
C LEU A 357 7.52 -21.88 10.97
N ILE A 358 7.26 -21.33 9.79
CA ILE A 358 6.01 -20.63 9.50
C ILE A 358 5.24 -21.32 8.39
N PRO A 359 3.89 -21.19 8.36
CA PRO A 359 3.08 -21.85 7.35
C PRO A 359 3.48 -21.51 5.92
N THR A 360 3.62 -22.52 5.06
CA THR A 360 3.88 -22.34 3.64
C THR A 360 2.65 -21.74 2.94
N PRO A 361 2.78 -20.58 2.26
CA PRO A 361 1.66 -19.98 1.55
C PRO A 361 1.22 -20.79 0.33
N PRO A 362 -0.07 -20.67 -0.10
CA PRO A 362 -0.66 -21.48 -1.17
C PRO A 362 -0.39 -20.91 -2.58
N PHE A 363 0.88 -20.68 -2.92
CA PHE A 363 1.34 -20.21 -4.22
C PHE A 363 2.84 -20.54 -4.43
N PRO A 364 3.33 -20.55 -5.70
CA PRO A 364 4.72 -20.88 -6.04
C PRO A 364 5.76 -20.03 -5.29
N ASP A 365 7.00 -20.55 -5.20
CA ASP A 365 8.07 -19.88 -4.45
C ASP A 365 8.54 -18.58 -5.12
N TYR A 366 9.02 -18.64 -6.34
CA TYR A 366 9.79 -17.59 -7.01
C TYR A 366 8.90 -16.54 -7.70
N THR A 367 9.08 -15.26 -7.41
CA THR A 367 9.93 -14.62 -6.42
C THR A 367 9.17 -14.43 -5.09
N SER A 368 9.88 -14.18 -3.98
CA SER A 368 9.28 -13.90 -2.68
C SER A 368 8.42 -12.64 -2.71
N ALA A 369 7.11 -12.76 -2.44
CA ALA A 369 6.19 -11.62 -2.45
C ALA A 369 6.53 -10.58 -1.37
N HIS A 370 7.01 -11.03 -0.20
CA HIS A 370 7.51 -10.15 0.85
C HIS A 370 8.67 -9.30 0.33
N SER A 371 9.64 -9.93 -0.33
CA SER A 371 10.82 -9.24 -0.86
C SER A 371 10.49 -8.27 -1.98
N VAL A 372 9.67 -8.67 -2.97
CA VAL A 372 9.29 -7.78 -4.08
C VAL A 372 8.56 -6.55 -3.56
N GLN A 373 7.57 -6.75 -2.70
CA GLN A 373 6.77 -5.66 -2.15
C GLN A 373 7.62 -4.73 -1.27
N THR A 374 8.44 -5.31 -0.37
CA THR A 374 9.24 -4.52 0.56
C THR A 374 10.37 -3.78 -0.16
N GLY A 375 11.00 -4.40 -1.17
CA GLY A 375 12.00 -3.75 -2.02
C GLY A 375 11.42 -2.53 -2.76
N ALA A 376 10.18 -2.63 -3.27
CA ALA A 376 9.50 -1.51 -3.93
C ALA A 376 9.22 -0.37 -2.95
N VAL A 377 8.69 -0.69 -1.76
CA VAL A 377 8.35 0.31 -0.75
C VAL A 377 9.59 0.96 -0.16
N ALA A 378 10.63 0.18 0.17
CA ALA A 378 11.89 0.73 0.71
C ALA A 378 12.52 1.73 -0.26
N LYS A 379 12.52 1.44 -1.57
CA LYS A 379 12.99 2.38 -2.61
C LYS A 379 12.20 3.68 -2.59
N VAL A 380 10.86 3.59 -2.57
CA VAL A 380 9.98 4.77 -2.55
C VAL A 380 10.18 5.59 -1.27
N LEU A 381 10.24 4.94 -0.10
CA LEU A 381 10.47 5.63 1.17
C LEU A 381 11.85 6.31 1.22
N ALA A 382 12.88 5.63 0.70
CA ALA A 382 14.22 6.20 0.58
C ALA A 382 14.26 7.44 -0.33
N ASP A 383 13.48 7.47 -1.40
CA ASP A 383 13.40 8.62 -2.30
C ASP A 383 12.64 9.81 -1.70
N ILE A 384 11.63 9.55 -0.85
CA ILE A 384 10.84 10.61 -0.20
C ILE A 384 11.59 11.19 1.00
N PHE A 385 12.19 10.33 1.84
CA PHE A 385 12.70 10.70 3.16
C PHE A 385 14.21 10.59 3.33
N GLY A 386 14.91 9.99 2.36
CA GLY A 386 16.30 9.56 2.46
C GLY A 386 16.42 8.16 3.09
N ASP A 387 17.29 7.29 2.54
CA ASP A 387 17.45 5.92 3.05
C ASP A 387 17.88 5.90 4.53
N ASN A 388 18.77 6.80 4.93
CA ASN A 388 19.24 6.96 6.32
C ASN A 388 18.18 7.64 7.23
N THR A 389 16.96 7.10 7.23
CA THR A 389 15.87 7.55 8.10
C THR A 389 15.63 6.51 9.18
N THR A 390 15.83 6.91 10.46
CA THR A 390 15.51 6.06 11.60
C THR A 390 14.00 6.01 11.81
N PHE A 391 13.45 4.81 11.96
CA PHE A 391 12.04 4.58 12.26
C PHE A 391 11.85 3.33 13.11
N THR A 392 10.71 3.25 13.80
CA THR A 392 10.31 2.08 14.57
C THR A 392 9.01 1.53 14.00
N ASP A 393 9.01 0.24 13.66
CA ASP A 393 7.80 -0.48 13.30
C ASP A 393 7.08 -0.99 14.55
N ASN A 394 5.85 -0.52 14.73
CA ASN A 394 4.94 -0.90 15.83
C ASN A 394 3.67 -1.56 15.29
N SER A 395 3.64 -1.94 14.01
CA SER A 395 2.43 -2.37 13.29
C SER A 395 1.73 -3.58 13.89
N ILE A 396 2.45 -4.38 14.69
CA ILE A 396 1.97 -5.62 15.31
C ILE A 396 2.15 -5.67 16.83
N ASN A 397 2.30 -4.51 17.49
CA ASN A 397 2.39 -4.45 18.95
C ASN A 397 1.12 -4.99 19.62
N ASP A 398 -0.04 -4.80 19.00
CA ASP A 398 -1.32 -5.34 19.45
C ASP A 398 -1.41 -6.88 19.39
N LEU A 399 -0.48 -7.52 18.68
CA LEU A 399 -0.31 -8.97 18.64
C LEU A 399 0.75 -9.48 19.64
N GLY A 400 1.30 -8.60 20.47
CA GLY A 400 2.28 -8.95 21.51
C GLY A 400 3.73 -9.02 21.03
N PHE A 401 4.04 -8.54 19.81
CA PHE A 401 5.41 -8.45 19.33
C PHE A 401 6.11 -7.18 19.81
N THR A 402 7.40 -7.31 20.12
CA THR A 402 8.25 -6.17 20.45
C THR A 402 8.51 -5.32 19.21
N PRO A 403 8.42 -3.98 19.30
CA PRO A 403 8.73 -3.08 18.19
C PRO A 403 10.15 -3.29 17.66
N ARG A 404 10.33 -3.10 16.34
CA ARG A 404 11.63 -3.20 15.69
C ARG A 404 12.06 -1.86 15.13
N THR A 405 13.30 -1.44 15.44
CA THR A 405 13.86 -0.16 15.02
C THR A 405 14.95 -0.36 13.97
N TYR A 406 14.88 0.43 12.90
CA TYR A 406 15.83 0.45 11.79
C TYR A 406 16.40 1.84 11.60
N THR A 407 17.62 1.92 11.11
CA THR A 407 18.30 3.19 10.76
C THR A 407 18.24 3.47 9.27
N LYS A 408 17.82 2.48 8.46
CA LYS A 408 17.67 2.58 7.01
C LYS A 408 16.47 1.79 6.52
N PHE A 409 15.82 2.28 5.46
CA PHE A 409 14.77 1.52 4.78
C PHE A 409 15.33 0.27 4.07
N SER A 410 16.57 0.33 3.57
CA SER A 410 17.25 -0.81 2.99
C SER A 410 17.51 -1.94 3.99
N ASP A 411 17.85 -1.64 5.24
CA ASP A 411 18.06 -2.65 6.29
C ASP A 411 16.75 -3.39 6.63
N TYR A 412 15.64 -2.63 6.74
CA TYR A 412 14.30 -3.19 6.90
C TYR A 412 13.94 -4.16 5.77
N ALA A 413 14.18 -3.75 4.51
CA ALA A 413 13.85 -4.59 3.36
C ALA A 413 14.69 -5.89 3.34
N ASN A 414 15.98 -5.81 3.67
CA ASN A 414 16.87 -6.96 3.76
C ASN A 414 16.42 -7.94 4.86
N GLU A 415 16.07 -7.45 6.05
CA GLU A 415 15.60 -8.32 7.14
C GLU A 415 14.29 -9.01 6.77
N VAL A 416 13.34 -8.31 6.12
CA VAL A 416 12.12 -8.96 5.61
C VAL A 416 12.44 -10.07 4.62
N GLY A 417 13.40 -9.88 3.72
CA GLY A 417 13.88 -10.92 2.80
C GLY A 417 14.46 -12.12 3.54
N LEU A 418 15.38 -11.90 4.47
CA LEU A 418 16.01 -12.97 5.27
C LEU A 418 15.00 -13.73 6.12
N SER A 419 13.99 -13.04 6.66
CA SER A 419 12.95 -13.65 7.48
C SER A 419 12.25 -14.84 6.81
N ARG A 420 12.26 -14.87 5.48
CA ARG A 420 11.58 -15.93 4.71
C ARG A 420 12.44 -17.20 4.61
N ILE A 421 13.79 -17.06 4.62
CA ILE A 421 14.73 -18.16 4.74
C ILE A 421 14.62 -18.73 6.16
N TYR A 422 14.70 -17.88 7.17
CA TYR A 422 14.55 -18.25 8.60
C TYR A 422 13.20 -18.94 8.88
N GLY A 423 12.16 -18.52 8.18
CA GLY A 423 10.83 -19.13 8.26
C GLY A 423 10.67 -20.46 7.51
N GLY A 424 11.64 -20.85 6.68
CA GLY A 424 11.65 -22.10 5.94
C GLY A 424 10.73 -22.12 4.71
N ILE A 425 10.42 -20.98 4.10
CA ILE A 425 9.38 -20.93 3.03
C ILE A 425 9.85 -20.31 1.72
N HIS A 426 11.07 -19.81 1.64
CA HIS A 426 11.68 -19.28 0.43
C HIS A 426 13.18 -19.55 0.42
N VAL A 427 13.73 -19.81 -0.77
CA VAL A 427 15.18 -19.91 -0.99
C VAL A 427 15.81 -18.53 -1.20
N ARG A 428 17.16 -18.46 -1.10
CA ARG A 428 17.92 -17.21 -1.15
C ARG A 428 17.69 -16.43 -2.45
N SER A 429 17.78 -17.08 -3.60
CA SER A 429 17.54 -16.43 -4.89
C SER A 429 16.14 -15.83 -5.00
N SER A 430 15.11 -16.53 -4.51
CA SER A 430 13.73 -16.04 -4.48
C SER A 430 13.60 -14.71 -3.71
N ASN A 431 14.34 -14.55 -2.63
CA ASN A 431 14.32 -13.34 -1.80
C ASN A 431 15.13 -12.18 -2.41
N PHE A 432 16.40 -12.40 -2.75
CA PHE A 432 17.27 -11.31 -3.20
C PHE A 432 16.93 -10.83 -4.61
N ILE A 433 16.57 -11.73 -5.51
CA ILE A 433 16.04 -11.34 -6.83
C ILE A 433 14.69 -10.65 -6.67
N GLY A 434 13.87 -11.10 -5.71
CA GLY A 434 12.63 -10.43 -5.35
C GLY A 434 12.83 -8.99 -4.90
N LEU A 435 13.79 -8.73 -4.00
CA LEU A 435 14.15 -7.36 -3.56
C LEU A 435 14.60 -6.50 -4.74
N ALA A 436 15.43 -7.04 -5.64
CA ALA A 436 15.91 -6.31 -6.82
C ALA A 436 14.77 -5.99 -7.79
N SER A 437 13.88 -6.94 -8.08
CA SER A 437 12.69 -6.73 -8.91
C SER A 437 11.76 -5.68 -8.29
N GLY A 438 11.54 -5.76 -6.97
CA GLY A 438 10.78 -4.76 -6.24
C GLY A 438 11.39 -3.36 -6.32
N ASN A 439 12.71 -3.24 -6.16
CA ASN A 439 13.41 -1.96 -6.30
C ASN A 439 13.18 -1.32 -7.67
N LEU A 440 13.13 -2.10 -8.76
CA LEU A 440 12.77 -1.60 -10.10
C LEU A 440 11.34 -1.04 -10.12
N VAL A 441 10.37 -1.76 -9.53
CA VAL A 441 8.99 -1.26 -9.39
C VAL A 441 8.97 0.08 -8.64
N GLY A 442 9.67 0.15 -7.50
CA GLY A 442 9.79 1.39 -6.71
C GLY A 442 10.44 2.54 -7.49
N THR A 443 11.44 2.23 -8.31
CA THR A 443 12.11 3.21 -9.19
C THR A 443 11.15 3.80 -10.21
N HIS A 444 10.30 2.99 -10.85
CA HIS A 444 9.29 3.49 -11.78
C HIS A 444 8.24 4.35 -11.09
N VAL A 445 7.80 3.98 -9.88
CA VAL A 445 6.88 4.82 -9.09
C VAL A 445 7.53 6.15 -8.71
N SER A 446 8.80 6.13 -8.31
CA SER A 446 9.55 7.34 -7.95
C SER A 446 9.76 8.29 -9.14
N ALA A 447 9.78 7.77 -10.36
CA ALA A 447 9.90 8.56 -11.59
C ALA A 447 8.64 9.38 -11.93
N LEU A 448 7.48 9.07 -11.32
CA LEU A 448 6.26 9.85 -11.51
C LEU A 448 6.47 11.30 -11.04
N GLN A 449 6.04 12.23 -11.87
CA GLN A 449 6.20 13.67 -11.64
C GLN A 449 5.04 14.18 -10.77
N PHE A 450 5.19 14.11 -9.45
CA PHE A 450 4.24 14.66 -8.49
C PHE A 450 4.37 16.17 -8.34
N ARG A 451 5.57 16.72 -8.53
CA ARG A 451 5.88 18.15 -8.38
C ARG A 451 6.03 18.83 -9.72
N LYS A 452 5.61 20.08 -9.77
CA LYS A 452 5.86 20.95 -10.92
C LYS A 452 7.35 21.28 -10.97
N ASN A 453 7.92 21.31 -12.18
CA ASN A 453 9.29 21.74 -12.42
C ASN A 453 9.44 23.26 -12.22
#